data_5fc6636501a2e7025fe6d05c7cb0afaa
#
_entry.id   5fc6636501a2e7025fe6d05c7cb0afaa
#
_cell.length_a   1.000
_cell.length_b   1.000
_cell.length_c   1.000
_cell.angle_alpha   90.00
_cell.angle_beta   90.00
_cell.angle_gamma   90.00
#
_symmetry.space_group_name_H-M   'P 1'
#
loop_
_entity.id
_entity.type
_entity.pdbx_description
1 polymer ?
#
loop_
_entity_poly.entity_id
_entity_poly.type
_entity_poly.pdbx_seq_one_letter_code
_entity_poly.pdbx_strand_id
1 'polypeptide(L)'
;MDFMKHILVAILEPQRQIFDKNSIFLHPILSHIAMIKYKQTTLSNGLTVIANRDTASRMAAVNLLYKVGARNENPERTGLAHLFEHLMFRGTHLVPDFDTPVQMACGENNAFTNNDYTDFYITLPCDNLETALWLESDRMTGLNLSPEACEIEKRVVIEEFRQRYLNQPYGDLNMLLRDMVYTTHPYRWATIGLTPDHIAEASLEEIHDFYHRHYHPSNAILSVSGDIEEERVFSLAEKWFGGIKDNPYPIAPLPKEPVQTEARRLEVERDVPATTIVIAFHMGDRLSKDFYLGDITSDLLAGGDSARLYEHLIKGKSLFASVNAYISGDVDEGMFVFTGQLLPTTSEQEAEAAFWQEIALLQGAEISDYELEKVKNKFEANTLFGELNVMNKAMNLGYYSMIGDLPLINREIDIYRSLSKSEIADFSKRVFTQENSSTLIYRATK
;
A
#
# COMPACT_ATOMS: atom_id res chain seq x y z
N MET A 1 1.39 15.76 -25.86
CA MET A 1 0.23 16.57 -25.40
C MET A 1 -0.87 16.67 -26.46
N ASP A 2 -0.57 16.67 -27.73
CA ASP A 2 -1.59 16.77 -28.80
C ASP A 2 -2.35 15.45 -29.08
N PHE A 3 -1.74 14.30 -28.89
CA PHE A 3 -2.39 13.01 -29.13
C PHE A 3 -3.54 12.72 -28.13
N MET A 4 -3.37 13.08 -26.86
CA MET A 4 -4.43 12.98 -25.84
C MET A 4 -5.60 13.95 -26.08
N LYS A 5 -5.33 15.15 -26.62
CA LYS A 5 -6.39 16.08 -27.03
C LYS A 5 -7.26 15.53 -28.15
N HIS A 6 -6.68 14.81 -29.11
CA HIS A 6 -7.43 14.22 -30.21
C HIS A 6 -8.31 13.05 -29.81
N ILE A 7 -7.88 12.23 -28.83
CA ILE A 7 -8.71 11.13 -28.27
C ILE A 7 -9.87 11.70 -27.47
N LEU A 8 -9.65 12.71 -26.62
CA LEU A 8 -10.74 13.37 -25.89
C LEU A 8 -11.74 14.06 -26.83
N VAL A 9 -11.27 14.71 -27.89
CA VAL A 9 -12.13 15.36 -28.87
C VAL A 9 -12.95 14.33 -29.67
N ALA A 10 -12.38 13.21 -30.08
CA ALA A 10 -13.09 12.18 -30.83
C ALA A 10 -14.19 11.46 -30.03
N ILE A 11 -14.03 11.36 -28.72
CA ILE A 11 -15.04 10.78 -27.81
C ILE A 11 -16.12 11.81 -27.45
N LEU A 12 -15.81 13.09 -27.43
CA LEU A 12 -16.70 14.16 -26.96
C LEU A 12 -17.46 14.90 -28.06
N GLU A 13 -17.06 14.80 -29.33
CA GLU A 13 -17.74 15.51 -30.45
C GLU A 13 -19.22 15.12 -30.65
N PRO A 14 -19.68 13.89 -30.44
CA PRO A 14 -21.10 13.56 -30.58
C PRO A 14 -22.00 14.16 -29.47
N GLN A 15 -21.43 14.70 -28.39
CA GLN A 15 -22.18 15.12 -27.21
C GLN A 15 -22.05 16.61 -26.86
N ARG A 16 -21.62 17.46 -27.76
CA ARG A 16 -21.43 18.91 -27.54
C ARG A 16 -22.66 19.68 -27.06
N GLN A 17 -23.83 19.07 -26.96
CA GLN A 17 -25.08 19.73 -26.53
C GLN A 17 -25.39 19.58 -25.03
N ILE A 18 -24.55 18.89 -24.21
CA ILE A 18 -24.88 18.56 -22.82
C ILE A 18 -24.00 19.32 -21.79
N PHE A 19 -23.10 20.18 -22.22
CA PHE A 19 -22.22 20.86 -21.26
C PHE A 19 -22.81 22.20 -20.80
N ASP A 20 -23.45 22.19 -19.65
CA ASP A 20 -23.64 23.40 -18.86
C ASP A 20 -22.29 23.80 -18.23
N LYS A 21 -21.92 25.08 -18.30
CA LYS A 21 -20.59 25.61 -17.95
C LYS A 21 -20.18 25.42 -16.46
N ASN A 22 -21.05 24.88 -15.62
CA ASN A 22 -20.86 24.79 -14.16
C ASN A 22 -20.82 23.37 -13.59
N SER A 23 -20.93 22.31 -14.40
CA SER A 23 -20.84 20.94 -13.89
C SER A 23 -20.17 20.01 -14.89
N ILE A 24 -18.88 19.72 -14.70
CA ILE A 24 -18.20 18.64 -15.42
C ILE A 24 -18.50 17.35 -14.66
N PHE A 25 -19.70 16.80 -14.83
CA PHE A 25 -20.02 15.44 -14.38
C PHE A 25 -19.59 14.44 -15.46
N LEU A 26 -18.37 13.98 -15.39
CA LEU A 26 -17.87 12.88 -16.23
C LEU A 26 -18.39 11.50 -15.77
N HIS A 27 -18.96 11.43 -14.57
CA HIS A 27 -19.31 10.23 -13.85
C HIS A 27 -20.14 9.16 -14.62
N PRO A 28 -21.26 9.45 -15.32
CA PRO A 28 -22.05 8.36 -15.89
C PRO A 28 -21.44 7.71 -17.14
N ILE A 29 -20.53 8.41 -17.81
CA ILE A 29 -19.92 7.93 -19.05
C ILE A 29 -18.64 7.15 -18.76
N LEU A 30 -17.83 7.61 -17.82
CA LEU A 30 -16.55 6.97 -17.47
C LEU A 30 -16.74 5.72 -16.62
N SER A 31 -17.73 5.66 -15.72
CA SER A 31 -17.99 4.48 -14.91
C SER A 31 -18.39 3.25 -15.73
N HIS A 32 -19.00 3.42 -16.91
CA HIS A 32 -19.31 2.32 -17.83
C HIS A 32 -18.12 1.89 -18.70
N ILE A 33 -17.12 2.76 -18.87
CA ILE A 33 -15.94 2.50 -19.71
C ILE A 33 -14.82 1.80 -18.90
N ALA A 34 -14.81 1.99 -17.58
CA ALA A 34 -13.70 1.61 -16.70
C ALA A 34 -13.89 0.29 -15.92
N MET A 35 -14.98 -0.46 -16.13
CA MET A 35 -15.18 -1.72 -15.40
C MET A 35 -14.13 -2.75 -15.77
N ILE A 36 -13.29 -3.13 -14.82
CA ILE A 36 -12.31 -4.22 -14.98
C ILE A 36 -13.04 -5.54 -15.05
N LYS A 37 -13.00 -6.19 -16.24
CA LYS A 37 -13.54 -7.53 -16.45
C LYS A 37 -12.47 -8.54 -16.13
N TYR A 38 -12.81 -9.56 -15.36
CA TYR A 38 -11.90 -10.62 -14.99
C TYR A 38 -12.61 -11.96 -14.90
N LYS A 39 -11.84 -13.05 -15.03
CA LYS A 39 -12.24 -14.40 -14.67
C LYS A 39 -11.33 -14.90 -13.55
N GLN A 40 -11.85 -15.77 -12.70
CA GLN A 40 -11.11 -16.35 -11.59
C GLN A 40 -11.31 -17.86 -11.57
N THR A 41 -10.26 -18.58 -11.19
CA THR A 41 -10.30 -20.02 -10.89
C THR A 41 -9.40 -20.33 -9.71
N THR A 42 -9.55 -21.51 -9.12
CA THR A 42 -8.62 -22.02 -8.10
C THR A 42 -8.10 -23.36 -8.56
N LEU A 43 -6.78 -23.52 -8.61
CA LEU A 43 -6.13 -24.79 -8.97
C LEU A 43 -6.33 -25.84 -7.88
N SER A 44 -6.11 -27.09 -8.21
CA SER A 44 -6.28 -28.22 -7.26
C SER A 44 -5.39 -28.13 -6.00
N ASN A 45 -4.27 -27.39 -6.08
CA ASN A 45 -3.35 -27.13 -4.98
C ASN A 45 -3.68 -25.85 -4.19
N GLY A 46 -4.82 -25.20 -4.46
CA GLY A 46 -5.28 -24.04 -3.71
C GLY A 46 -4.82 -22.67 -4.26
N LEU A 47 -3.95 -22.62 -5.28
CA LEU A 47 -3.56 -21.37 -5.90
C LEU A 47 -4.77 -20.68 -6.55
N THR A 48 -5.05 -19.45 -6.15
CA THR A 48 -6.06 -18.61 -6.82
C THR A 48 -5.44 -17.96 -8.04
N VAL A 49 -6.09 -18.08 -9.20
CA VAL A 49 -5.66 -17.50 -10.47
C VAL A 49 -6.71 -16.54 -10.99
N ILE A 50 -6.32 -15.30 -11.30
CA ILE A 50 -7.19 -14.25 -11.82
C ILE A 50 -6.64 -13.80 -13.17
N ALA A 51 -7.49 -13.69 -14.17
CA ALA A 51 -7.11 -13.23 -15.50
C ALA A 51 -7.99 -12.05 -15.93
N ASN A 52 -7.37 -10.98 -16.37
CA ASN A 52 -8.01 -9.81 -16.99
C ASN A 52 -7.49 -9.66 -18.42
N ARG A 53 -8.36 -9.73 -19.39
CA ARG A 53 -8.00 -9.44 -20.77
C ARG A 53 -8.08 -7.93 -21.03
N ASP A 54 -6.92 -7.32 -21.27
CA ASP A 54 -6.77 -5.92 -21.65
C ASP A 54 -6.14 -5.79 -23.04
N THR A 55 -6.96 -5.42 -24.01
CA THR A 55 -6.53 -5.28 -25.42
C THR A 55 -5.89 -3.93 -25.73
N ALA A 56 -5.81 -3.01 -24.76
CA ALA A 56 -5.25 -1.67 -24.96
C ALA A 56 -3.72 -1.67 -25.09
N SER A 57 -3.06 -2.73 -24.62
CA SER A 57 -1.59 -2.87 -24.61
C SER A 57 -1.16 -4.23 -25.15
N ARG A 58 0.03 -4.30 -25.76
CA ARG A 58 0.71 -5.56 -26.09
C ARG A 58 1.61 -6.07 -24.98
N MET A 59 1.58 -5.41 -23.84
CA MET A 59 2.27 -5.84 -22.63
C MET A 59 1.34 -6.65 -21.74
N ALA A 60 1.90 -7.63 -21.08
CA ALA A 60 1.27 -8.37 -20.00
C ALA A 60 1.96 -8.06 -18.68
N ALA A 61 1.19 -8.08 -17.60
CA ALA A 61 1.69 -8.08 -16.24
C ALA A 61 1.29 -9.39 -15.56
N VAL A 62 2.26 -10.05 -14.97
CA VAL A 62 2.10 -11.20 -14.08
C VAL A 62 2.40 -10.73 -12.68
N ASN A 63 1.45 -10.89 -11.78
CA ASN A 63 1.57 -10.53 -10.38
C ASN A 63 1.33 -11.76 -9.51
N LEU A 64 2.27 -12.08 -8.64
CA LEU A 64 2.17 -13.17 -7.68
C LEU A 64 2.26 -12.60 -6.28
N LEU A 65 1.11 -12.50 -5.62
CA LEU A 65 0.94 -12.00 -4.27
C LEU A 65 0.93 -13.16 -3.28
N TYR A 66 1.81 -13.11 -2.27
CA TYR A 66 1.79 -14.02 -1.13
C TYR A 66 1.17 -13.31 0.08
N LYS A 67 0.22 -13.98 0.74
CA LYS A 67 -0.49 -13.47 1.94
C LYS A 67 0.42 -13.54 3.18
N VAL A 68 1.60 -12.96 3.07
CA VAL A 68 2.61 -12.87 4.13
C VAL A 68 3.29 -11.52 4.08
N GLY A 69 3.31 -10.83 5.20
CA GLY A 69 4.00 -9.57 5.40
C GLY A 69 4.58 -9.50 6.81
N ALA A 70 5.04 -8.32 7.21
CA ALA A 70 5.68 -8.13 8.52
C ALA A 70 4.79 -8.57 9.70
N ARG A 71 3.46 -8.49 9.59
CA ARG A 71 2.54 -8.92 10.65
C ARG A 71 2.59 -10.43 10.97
N ASN A 72 3.11 -11.23 10.05
CA ASN A 72 3.17 -12.68 10.19
C ASN A 72 4.46 -13.16 10.87
N GLU A 73 5.31 -12.24 11.29
CA GLU A 73 6.61 -12.52 11.88
C GLU A 73 6.50 -12.78 13.40
N ASN A 74 7.48 -13.50 13.92
CA ASN A 74 7.66 -13.61 15.36
C ASN A 74 8.20 -12.26 15.90
N PRO A 75 7.60 -11.67 16.97
CA PRO A 75 8.12 -10.44 17.58
C PRO A 75 9.60 -10.48 17.98
N GLU A 76 10.15 -11.66 18.24
CA GLU A 76 11.56 -11.87 18.56
C GLU A 76 12.46 -12.08 17.32
N ARG A 77 11.87 -12.14 16.11
CA ARG A 77 12.55 -12.39 14.82
C ARG A 77 11.84 -11.66 13.69
N THR A 78 11.91 -10.33 13.71
CA THR A 78 11.24 -9.47 12.73
C THR A 78 12.15 -9.15 11.55
N GLY A 79 11.55 -8.79 10.40
CA GLY A 79 12.24 -8.46 9.15
C GLY A 79 12.42 -9.65 8.20
N LEU A 80 11.90 -10.84 8.54
CA LEU A 80 12.03 -12.03 7.69
C LEU A 80 11.21 -11.90 6.39
N ALA A 81 10.03 -11.29 6.41
CA ALA A 81 9.24 -11.09 5.21
C ALA A 81 9.99 -10.24 4.17
N HIS A 82 10.63 -9.16 4.61
CA HIS A 82 11.46 -8.32 3.76
C HIS A 82 12.76 -9.03 3.33
N LEU A 83 13.38 -9.82 4.22
CA LEU A 83 14.54 -10.65 3.84
C LEU A 83 14.17 -11.62 2.71
N PHE A 84 12.95 -12.20 2.74
CA PHE A 84 12.47 -13.09 1.68
C PHE A 84 12.20 -12.37 0.36
N GLU A 85 11.78 -11.11 0.38
CA GLU A 85 11.73 -10.29 -0.85
C GLU A 85 13.10 -10.30 -1.56
N HIS A 86 14.19 -10.09 -0.83
CA HIS A 86 15.55 -10.15 -1.36
C HIS A 86 15.97 -11.57 -1.80
N LEU A 87 15.72 -12.57 -0.96
CA LEU A 87 16.10 -13.96 -1.24
C LEU A 87 15.44 -14.51 -2.50
N MET A 88 14.21 -14.06 -2.82
CA MET A 88 13.48 -14.46 -4.01
C MET A 88 14.18 -14.09 -5.33
N PHE A 89 15.08 -13.12 -5.32
CA PHE A 89 15.88 -12.72 -6.49
C PHE A 89 17.26 -13.40 -6.55
N ARG A 90 17.63 -14.18 -5.54
CA ARG A 90 18.91 -14.93 -5.53
C ARG A 90 18.87 -16.21 -6.37
N GLY A 91 17.76 -16.42 -7.07
CA GLY A 91 17.58 -17.55 -7.97
C GLY A 91 17.23 -18.85 -7.26
N THR A 92 17.13 -19.87 -8.05
CA THR A 92 16.80 -21.23 -7.67
C THR A 92 17.92 -22.17 -8.12
N HIS A 93 17.73 -23.48 -7.91
CA HIS A 93 18.66 -24.47 -8.48
C HIS A 93 18.57 -24.57 -10.01
N LEU A 94 17.40 -24.27 -10.60
CA LEU A 94 17.19 -24.31 -12.05
C LEU A 94 17.50 -22.98 -12.73
N VAL A 95 17.23 -21.87 -12.04
CA VAL A 95 17.42 -20.50 -12.54
C VAL A 95 18.31 -19.74 -11.55
N PRO A 96 19.66 -19.89 -11.64
CA PRO A 96 20.58 -19.22 -10.70
C PRO A 96 20.59 -17.70 -10.80
N ASP A 97 20.18 -17.14 -11.92
CA ASP A 97 20.05 -15.70 -12.17
C ASP A 97 18.64 -15.41 -12.68
N PHE A 98 17.81 -14.80 -11.83
CA PHE A 98 16.40 -14.52 -12.13
C PHE A 98 16.24 -13.41 -13.18
N ASP A 99 17.10 -12.42 -13.19
CA ASP A 99 16.96 -11.23 -14.04
C ASP A 99 17.26 -11.51 -15.52
N THR A 100 18.26 -12.34 -15.81
CA THR A 100 18.66 -12.64 -17.18
C THR A 100 17.51 -13.19 -18.05
N PRO A 101 16.73 -14.20 -17.66
CA PRO A 101 15.58 -14.66 -18.45
C PRO A 101 14.50 -13.60 -18.63
N VAL A 102 14.24 -12.76 -17.62
CA VAL A 102 13.30 -11.65 -17.72
C VAL A 102 13.73 -10.63 -18.76
N GLN A 103 15.00 -10.21 -18.71
CA GLN A 103 15.57 -9.27 -19.68
C GLN A 103 15.61 -9.85 -21.10
N MET A 104 15.92 -11.13 -21.26
CA MET A 104 15.88 -11.81 -22.56
C MET A 104 14.45 -11.89 -23.13
N ALA A 105 13.45 -11.94 -22.25
CA ALA A 105 12.03 -11.86 -22.63
C ALA A 105 11.53 -10.40 -22.83
N CYS A 106 12.43 -9.42 -22.84
CA CYS A 106 12.12 -7.98 -22.90
C CYS A 106 11.19 -7.54 -21.75
N GLY A 107 11.36 -8.12 -20.57
CA GLY A 107 10.57 -7.84 -19.38
C GLY A 107 11.34 -7.05 -18.34
N GLU A 108 10.59 -6.55 -17.37
CA GLU A 108 11.05 -5.92 -16.15
C GLU A 108 10.36 -6.60 -14.97
N ASN A 109 11.06 -6.73 -13.86
CA ASN A 109 10.51 -7.30 -12.62
C ASN A 109 10.82 -6.41 -11.43
N ASN A 110 9.99 -6.52 -10.40
CA ASN A 110 10.27 -5.95 -9.08
C ASN A 110 9.40 -6.66 -8.03
N ALA A 111 9.58 -6.26 -6.76
CA ALA A 111 8.79 -6.72 -5.65
C ALA A 111 8.65 -5.64 -4.58
N PHE A 112 7.74 -5.84 -3.65
CA PHE A 112 7.69 -5.10 -2.39
C PHE A 112 7.05 -5.94 -1.29
N THR A 113 7.40 -5.60 -0.06
CA THR A 113 6.82 -6.16 1.15
C THR A 113 6.18 -5.04 1.97
N ASN A 114 5.00 -5.28 2.49
CA ASN A 114 4.35 -4.40 3.46
C ASN A 114 3.98 -5.16 4.74
N ASN A 115 3.11 -4.59 5.55
CA ASN A 115 2.67 -5.24 6.77
C ASN A 115 1.92 -6.55 6.52
N ASP A 116 1.17 -6.65 5.40
CA ASP A 116 0.13 -7.66 5.18
C ASP A 116 0.48 -8.70 4.13
N TYR A 117 1.27 -8.31 3.12
CA TYR A 117 1.61 -9.19 2.00
C TYR A 117 2.96 -8.83 1.37
N THR A 118 3.50 -9.80 0.64
CA THR A 118 4.66 -9.64 -0.24
C THR A 118 4.23 -9.87 -1.67
N ASP A 119 4.58 -8.97 -2.55
CA ASP A 119 4.11 -8.93 -3.93
C ASP A 119 5.28 -8.95 -4.91
N PHE A 120 5.21 -9.85 -5.89
CA PHE A 120 6.19 -9.99 -6.96
C PHE A 120 5.51 -9.78 -8.29
N TYR A 121 6.13 -9.00 -9.17
CA TYR A 121 5.54 -8.75 -10.47
C TYR A 121 6.57 -8.69 -11.59
N ILE A 122 6.11 -9.13 -12.77
CA ILE A 122 6.86 -9.11 -14.02
C ILE A 122 5.99 -8.47 -15.09
N THR A 123 6.51 -7.48 -15.80
CA THR A 123 5.89 -6.93 -17.00
C THR A 123 6.73 -7.28 -18.22
N LEU A 124 6.07 -7.76 -19.30
CA LEU A 124 6.75 -8.21 -20.51
C LEU A 124 5.76 -8.21 -21.71
N PRO A 125 6.25 -8.35 -22.97
CA PRO A 125 5.37 -8.56 -24.11
C PRO A 125 4.48 -9.78 -23.93
N CYS A 126 3.20 -9.70 -24.34
CA CYS A 126 2.21 -10.78 -24.18
C CYS A 126 2.67 -12.13 -24.75
N ASP A 127 3.44 -12.12 -25.84
CA ASP A 127 3.97 -13.33 -26.47
C ASP A 127 4.94 -14.10 -25.56
N ASN A 128 5.56 -13.42 -24.59
CA ASN A 128 6.52 -13.98 -23.65
C ASN A 128 5.93 -14.30 -22.27
N LEU A 129 4.60 -14.23 -22.09
CA LEU A 129 3.90 -14.50 -20.83
C LEU A 129 4.38 -15.78 -20.14
N GLU A 130 4.60 -16.83 -20.91
CA GLU A 130 4.97 -18.13 -20.36
C GLU A 130 6.31 -18.12 -19.63
N THR A 131 7.24 -17.25 -20.03
CA THR A 131 8.52 -17.04 -19.33
C THR A 131 8.29 -16.55 -17.89
N ALA A 132 7.41 -15.57 -17.69
CA ALA A 132 7.10 -15.06 -16.35
C ALA A 132 6.44 -16.14 -15.47
N LEU A 133 5.48 -16.89 -16.01
CA LEU A 133 4.82 -17.96 -15.27
C LEU A 133 5.77 -19.09 -14.88
N TRP A 134 6.68 -19.44 -15.79
CA TRP A 134 7.75 -20.40 -15.49
C TRP A 134 8.64 -19.91 -14.35
N LEU A 135 9.15 -18.69 -14.41
CA LEU A 135 10.05 -18.14 -13.40
C LEU A 135 9.38 -18.06 -12.02
N GLU A 136 8.13 -17.57 -11.97
CA GLU A 136 7.37 -17.47 -10.72
C GLU A 136 7.08 -18.86 -10.12
N SER A 137 6.76 -19.86 -10.95
CA SER A 137 6.53 -21.22 -10.48
C SER A 137 7.80 -21.89 -9.98
N ASP A 138 8.94 -21.60 -10.60
CA ASP A 138 10.23 -22.17 -10.22
C ASP A 138 10.64 -21.67 -8.83
N ARG A 139 10.56 -20.36 -8.55
CA ARG A 139 10.89 -19.83 -7.22
C ARG A 139 9.88 -20.23 -6.12
N MET A 140 8.63 -20.52 -6.48
CA MET A 140 7.67 -21.11 -5.53
C MET A 140 8.03 -22.58 -5.19
N THR A 141 8.67 -23.29 -6.12
CA THR A 141 9.04 -24.69 -5.92
C THR A 141 10.27 -24.85 -5.04
N GLY A 142 11.23 -23.91 -5.11
CA GLY A 142 12.40 -23.98 -4.25
C GLY A 142 13.45 -22.92 -4.57
N LEU A 143 13.82 -22.16 -3.56
CA LEU A 143 14.86 -21.14 -3.62
C LEU A 143 16.23 -21.72 -3.32
N ASN A 144 17.28 -21.00 -3.77
CA ASN A 144 18.64 -21.24 -3.31
C ASN A 144 18.84 -20.63 -1.91
N LEU A 145 18.41 -21.34 -0.86
CA LEU A 145 18.59 -20.96 0.53
C LEU A 145 19.87 -21.55 1.13
N SER A 146 20.96 -21.54 0.36
CA SER A 146 22.28 -21.96 0.89
C SER A 146 22.74 -21.01 2.01
N PRO A 147 23.56 -21.49 2.95
CA PRO A 147 24.12 -20.63 4.01
C PRO A 147 24.77 -19.36 3.47
N GLU A 148 25.50 -19.48 2.36
CA GLU A 148 26.18 -18.37 1.74
C GLU A 148 25.20 -17.33 1.16
N ALA A 149 24.15 -17.77 0.45
CA ALA A 149 23.13 -16.89 -0.11
C ALA A 149 22.40 -16.14 0.98
N CYS A 150 21.98 -16.84 2.04
CA CYS A 150 21.31 -16.24 3.17
C CYS A 150 22.18 -15.20 3.90
N GLU A 151 23.45 -15.50 4.14
CA GLU A 151 24.36 -14.55 4.81
C GLU A 151 24.70 -13.32 3.94
N ILE A 152 24.67 -13.44 2.63
CA ILE A 152 24.81 -12.27 1.75
C ILE A 152 23.61 -11.36 1.89
N GLU A 153 22.37 -11.90 1.78
CA GLU A 153 21.15 -11.08 1.85
C GLU A 153 20.91 -10.51 3.24
N LYS A 154 21.20 -11.24 4.31
CA LYS A 154 21.17 -10.70 5.67
C LYS A 154 22.04 -9.44 5.78
N ARG A 155 23.24 -9.44 5.22
CA ARG A 155 24.12 -8.26 5.23
C ARG A 155 23.55 -7.10 4.41
N VAL A 156 22.93 -7.39 3.25
CA VAL A 156 22.30 -6.37 2.40
C VAL A 156 21.14 -5.71 3.16
N VAL A 157 20.24 -6.49 3.74
CA VAL A 157 19.09 -5.98 4.51
C VAL A 157 19.53 -5.20 5.77
N ILE A 158 20.55 -5.68 6.48
CA ILE A 158 21.13 -4.97 7.63
C ILE A 158 21.71 -3.62 7.21
N GLU A 159 22.41 -3.57 6.08
CA GLU A 159 22.98 -2.30 5.60
C GLU A 159 21.88 -1.35 5.13
N GLU A 160 20.82 -1.86 4.49
CA GLU A 160 19.63 -1.09 4.14
C GLU A 160 18.94 -0.51 5.39
N PHE A 161 18.82 -1.32 6.46
CA PHE A 161 18.29 -0.86 7.74
C PHE A 161 19.10 0.33 8.27
N ARG A 162 20.45 0.20 8.27
CA ARG A 162 21.32 1.28 8.72
C ARG A 162 21.15 2.54 7.88
N GLN A 163 21.14 2.40 6.57
CA GLN A 163 21.04 3.53 5.66
C GLN A 163 19.70 4.25 5.77
N ARG A 164 18.59 3.51 5.79
CA ARG A 164 17.24 4.10 5.74
C ARG A 164 16.71 4.56 7.11
N TYR A 165 17.11 3.88 8.19
CA TYR A 165 16.51 4.10 9.51
C TYR A 165 17.46 4.70 10.53
N LEU A 166 18.77 4.44 10.47
CA LEU A 166 19.72 4.93 11.46
C LEU A 166 20.56 6.11 10.97
N ASN A 167 20.94 6.16 9.69
CA ASN A 167 21.93 7.10 9.18
C ASN A 167 21.34 8.29 8.41
N GLN A 168 20.02 8.44 8.36
CA GLN A 168 19.39 9.59 7.72
C GLN A 168 18.49 10.37 8.68
N PRO A 169 18.33 11.69 8.46
CA PRO A 169 17.40 12.50 9.24
C PRO A 169 15.99 11.90 9.20
N TYR A 170 15.31 11.87 10.34
CA TYR A 170 13.96 11.32 10.52
C TYR A 170 13.82 9.82 10.23
N GLY A 171 14.92 9.06 10.11
CA GLY A 171 14.86 7.66 9.71
C GLY A 171 14.09 6.77 10.71
N ASP A 172 14.26 6.98 12.01
CA ASP A 172 13.58 6.22 13.07
C ASP A 172 12.16 6.74 13.41
N LEU A 173 11.70 7.84 12.78
CA LEU A 173 10.43 8.50 13.14
C LEU A 173 9.23 7.53 13.03
N ASN A 174 9.11 6.81 11.92
CA ASN A 174 8.00 5.88 11.71
C ASN A 174 8.07 4.67 12.65
N MET A 175 9.27 4.20 13.00
CA MET A 175 9.45 3.12 13.97
C MET A 175 8.98 3.54 15.36
N LEU A 176 9.38 4.73 15.81
CA LEU A 176 8.94 5.31 17.09
C LEU A 176 7.42 5.52 17.11
N LEU A 177 6.85 6.02 16.01
CA LEU A 177 5.41 6.22 15.89
C LEU A 177 4.64 4.89 16.01
N ARG A 178 5.04 3.86 15.27
CA ARG A 178 4.40 2.54 15.29
C ARG A 178 4.48 1.90 16.67
N ASP A 179 5.64 1.93 17.32
CA ASP A 179 5.85 1.39 18.66
C ASP A 179 5.01 2.11 19.74
N MET A 180 4.76 3.42 19.54
CA MET A 180 3.88 4.20 20.40
C MET A 180 2.40 3.91 20.15
N VAL A 181 1.98 3.77 18.89
CA VAL A 181 0.57 3.56 18.49
C VAL A 181 0.13 2.13 18.80
N TYR A 182 0.90 1.13 18.37
CA TYR A 182 0.54 -0.28 18.56
C TYR A 182 1.29 -0.88 19.74
N THR A 183 0.55 -1.43 20.71
CA THR A 183 1.13 -2.05 21.91
C THR A 183 1.15 -3.58 21.82
N THR A 184 0.26 -4.14 21.03
CA THR A 184 0.02 -5.60 20.95
C THR A 184 0.03 -6.09 19.52
N HIS A 185 -0.58 -5.33 18.58
CA HIS A 185 -0.69 -5.74 17.20
C HIS A 185 0.67 -5.73 16.49
N PRO A 186 0.97 -6.69 15.59
CA PRO A 186 2.24 -6.74 14.83
C PRO A 186 2.52 -5.52 13.93
N TYR A 187 1.56 -4.65 13.67
CA TYR A 187 1.84 -3.36 12.99
C TYR A 187 2.76 -2.42 13.79
N ARG A 188 3.12 -2.83 14.99
CA ARG A 188 4.08 -2.17 15.85
C ARG A 188 5.47 -2.03 15.23
N TRP A 189 5.89 -2.96 14.36
CA TRP A 189 7.18 -2.87 13.70
C TRP A 189 7.08 -2.58 12.21
N ALA A 190 8.13 -1.97 11.66
CA ALA A 190 8.27 -1.74 10.23
C ALA A 190 8.63 -3.04 9.50
N THR A 191 8.38 -3.09 8.20
CA THR A 191 8.68 -4.26 7.35
C THR A 191 10.13 -4.68 7.38
N ILE A 192 11.07 -3.74 7.58
CA ILE A 192 12.50 -4.02 7.74
C ILE A 192 12.83 -4.72 9.08
N GLY A 193 11.90 -4.77 10.02
CA GLY A 193 12.07 -5.32 11.37
C GLY A 193 12.26 -4.26 12.45
N LEU A 194 12.30 -4.71 13.72
CA LEU A 194 12.54 -3.86 14.89
C LEU A 194 14.01 -3.47 15.05
N THR A 195 14.93 -4.38 14.74
CA THR A 195 16.37 -4.21 14.95
C THR A 195 17.15 -5.04 13.93
N PRO A 196 18.33 -4.55 13.48
CA PRO A 196 19.20 -5.32 12.61
C PRO A 196 19.63 -6.67 13.21
N ASP A 197 19.67 -6.77 14.53
CA ASP A 197 20.09 -7.99 15.24
C ASP A 197 19.12 -9.15 14.99
N HIS A 198 17.82 -8.88 14.83
CA HIS A 198 16.83 -9.91 14.49
C HIS A 198 17.17 -10.62 13.16
N ILE A 199 17.64 -9.87 12.17
CA ILE A 199 18.08 -10.42 10.88
C ILE A 199 19.47 -11.10 11.03
N ALA A 200 20.41 -10.47 11.76
CA ALA A 200 21.75 -11.03 11.94
C ALA A 200 21.70 -12.41 12.63
N GLU A 201 20.87 -12.56 13.65
CA GLU A 201 20.73 -13.77 14.45
C GLU A 201 19.78 -14.81 13.86
N ALA A 202 19.01 -14.48 12.81
CA ALA A 202 18.12 -15.43 12.16
C ALA A 202 18.89 -16.67 11.69
N SER A 203 18.52 -17.85 12.19
CA SER A 203 19.13 -19.12 11.82
C SER A 203 18.63 -19.59 10.45
N LEU A 204 19.39 -20.49 9.82
CA LEU A 204 18.93 -21.13 8.57
C LEU A 204 17.63 -21.93 8.78
N GLU A 205 17.44 -22.54 9.92
CA GLU A 205 16.24 -23.29 10.26
C GLU A 205 15.02 -22.34 10.29
N GLU A 206 15.13 -21.18 10.94
CA GLU A 206 14.06 -20.15 10.98
C GLU A 206 13.75 -19.63 9.56
N ILE A 207 14.78 -19.41 8.72
CA ILE A 207 14.61 -18.98 7.33
C ILE A 207 13.88 -20.07 6.52
N HIS A 208 14.31 -21.32 6.58
CA HIS A 208 13.64 -22.44 5.90
C HIS A 208 12.19 -22.63 6.38
N ASP A 209 11.96 -22.55 7.68
CA ASP A 209 10.63 -22.64 8.29
C ASP A 209 9.70 -21.54 7.78
N PHE A 210 10.19 -20.29 7.73
CA PHE A 210 9.40 -19.16 7.24
C PHE A 210 9.02 -19.34 5.77
N TYR A 211 9.96 -19.77 4.93
CA TYR A 211 9.67 -20.08 3.53
C TYR A 211 8.58 -21.12 3.39
N HIS A 212 8.72 -22.26 4.04
CA HIS A 212 7.79 -23.37 3.93
C HIS A 212 6.40 -23.07 4.51
N ARG A 213 6.30 -22.17 5.48
CA ARG A 213 5.02 -21.75 6.06
C ARG A 213 4.24 -20.79 5.18
N HIS A 214 4.92 -19.98 4.41
CA HIS A 214 4.28 -18.82 3.78
C HIS A 214 4.30 -18.83 2.24
N TYR A 215 5.32 -19.42 1.62
CA TYR A 215 5.50 -19.37 0.16
C TYR A 215 5.04 -20.68 -0.50
N HIS A 216 3.73 -20.89 -0.54
CA HIS A 216 3.10 -22.08 -1.10
C HIS A 216 1.78 -21.74 -1.83
N PRO A 217 1.27 -22.62 -2.72
CA PRO A 217 0.15 -22.29 -3.61
C PRO A 217 -1.10 -21.74 -2.92
N SER A 218 -1.60 -22.36 -1.84
CA SER A 218 -2.85 -21.93 -1.20
C SER A 218 -2.72 -20.60 -0.44
N ASN A 219 -1.48 -20.15 -0.16
CA ASN A 219 -1.20 -18.83 0.41
C ASN A 219 -0.89 -17.76 -0.65
N ALA A 220 -1.02 -18.08 -1.94
CA ALA A 220 -0.70 -17.18 -3.04
C ALA A 220 -1.90 -16.86 -3.92
N ILE A 221 -1.82 -15.71 -4.60
CA ILE A 221 -2.77 -15.27 -5.63
C ILE A 221 -1.96 -14.88 -6.86
N LEU A 222 -2.20 -15.54 -7.97
CA LEU A 222 -1.64 -15.21 -9.27
C LEU A 222 -2.63 -14.38 -10.07
N SER A 223 -2.30 -13.15 -10.40
CA SER A 223 -3.11 -12.30 -11.25
C SER A 223 -2.36 -11.88 -12.52
N VAL A 224 -3.03 -11.99 -13.65
CA VAL A 224 -2.47 -11.68 -14.98
C VAL A 224 -3.37 -10.68 -15.69
N SER A 225 -2.80 -9.59 -16.18
CA SER A 225 -3.48 -8.59 -17.02
C SER A 225 -2.72 -8.37 -18.31
N GLY A 226 -3.43 -8.35 -19.46
CA GLY A 226 -2.84 -8.13 -20.79
C GLY A 226 -3.73 -8.65 -21.92
N ASP A 227 -3.33 -8.45 -23.20
CA ASP A 227 -4.08 -8.95 -24.35
C ASP A 227 -3.86 -10.46 -24.55
N ILE A 228 -4.38 -11.23 -23.61
CA ILE A 228 -4.27 -12.69 -23.56
C ILE A 228 -5.63 -13.25 -23.19
N GLU A 229 -6.08 -14.29 -23.91
CA GLU A 229 -7.32 -15.00 -23.59
C GLU A 229 -7.22 -15.62 -22.19
N GLU A 230 -8.24 -15.43 -21.36
CA GLU A 230 -8.24 -15.89 -19.96
C GLU A 230 -8.04 -17.40 -19.85
N GLU A 231 -8.61 -18.20 -20.78
CA GLU A 231 -8.45 -19.65 -20.84
C GLU A 231 -6.99 -20.07 -21.09
N ARG A 232 -6.22 -19.25 -21.83
CA ARG A 232 -4.79 -19.47 -22.03
C ARG A 232 -4.02 -19.19 -20.72
N VAL A 233 -4.38 -18.14 -19.98
CA VAL A 233 -3.77 -17.85 -18.67
C VAL A 233 -4.00 -19.04 -17.74
N PHE A 234 -5.24 -19.55 -17.64
CA PHE A 234 -5.56 -20.68 -16.76
C PHE A 234 -4.84 -21.96 -17.17
N SER A 235 -4.75 -22.24 -18.47
CA SER A 235 -4.01 -23.41 -18.98
C SER A 235 -2.51 -23.34 -18.68
N LEU A 236 -1.90 -22.16 -18.81
CA LEU A 236 -0.49 -21.95 -18.48
C LEU A 236 -0.26 -21.99 -16.97
N ALA A 237 -1.16 -21.43 -16.16
CA ALA A 237 -1.10 -21.53 -14.71
C ALA A 237 -1.19 -23.00 -14.25
N GLU A 238 -2.12 -23.78 -14.79
CA GLU A 238 -2.19 -25.22 -14.49
C GLU A 238 -0.91 -25.96 -14.91
N LYS A 239 -0.36 -25.66 -16.09
CA LYS A 239 0.89 -26.26 -16.58
C LYS A 239 2.07 -26.03 -15.63
N TRP A 240 2.25 -24.80 -15.15
CA TRP A 240 3.44 -24.40 -14.39
C TRP A 240 3.25 -24.57 -12.89
N PHE A 241 2.07 -24.26 -12.36
CA PHE A 241 1.82 -24.28 -10.91
C PHE A 241 1.03 -25.50 -10.44
N GLY A 242 0.20 -26.14 -11.31
CA GLY A 242 -0.71 -27.22 -10.90
C GLY A 242 -0.02 -28.42 -10.25
N GLY A 243 1.24 -28.71 -10.65
CA GLY A 243 2.05 -29.78 -10.06
C GLY A 243 2.76 -29.43 -8.75
N ILE A 244 2.76 -28.17 -8.32
CA ILE A 244 3.41 -27.74 -7.07
C ILE A 244 2.59 -28.24 -5.89
N LYS A 245 3.25 -28.98 -5.01
CA LYS A 245 2.61 -29.51 -3.80
C LYS A 245 2.32 -28.36 -2.83
N ASP A 246 1.07 -28.28 -2.40
CA ASP A 246 0.71 -27.35 -1.32
C ASP A 246 1.18 -27.86 0.04
N ASN A 247 1.49 -26.92 0.93
CA ASN A 247 1.90 -27.20 2.30
C ASN A 247 1.18 -26.23 3.25
N PRO A 248 -0.16 -26.34 3.40
CA PRO A 248 -0.92 -25.40 4.19
C PRO A 248 -0.47 -25.45 5.66
N TYR A 249 -0.11 -24.28 6.18
CA TYR A 249 0.25 -24.12 7.57
C TYR A 249 -0.84 -23.32 8.30
N PRO A 250 -1.33 -23.78 9.46
CA PRO A 250 -2.30 -23.03 10.23
C PRO A 250 -1.70 -21.71 10.71
N ILE A 251 -2.19 -20.59 10.19
CA ILE A 251 -1.81 -19.26 10.67
C ILE A 251 -2.65 -18.94 11.90
N ALA A 252 -1.97 -18.70 13.03
CA ALA A 252 -2.64 -18.27 14.25
C ALA A 252 -3.29 -16.89 14.04
N PRO A 253 -4.49 -16.65 14.62
CA PRO A 253 -5.10 -15.33 14.60
C PRO A 253 -4.17 -14.30 15.24
N LEU A 254 -4.05 -13.14 14.61
CA LEU A 254 -3.23 -12.05 15.15
C LEU A 254 -3.89 -11.49 16.42
N PRO A 255 -3.08 -11.03 17.40
CA PRO A 255 -3.60 -10.33 18.56
C PRO A 255 -4.24 -9.00 18.10
N LYS A 256 -5.42 -8.68 18.63
CA LYS A 256 -6.05 -7.37 18.36
C LYS A 256 -5.39 -6.29 19.19
N GLU A 257 -5.25 -5.11 18.59
CA GLU A 257 -4.84 -3.93 19.34
C GLU A 257 -5.96 -3.53 20.32
N PRO A 258 -5.65 -3.29 21.59
CA PRO A 258 -6.64 -2.81 22.54
C PRO A 258 -7.05 -1.36 22.21
N VAL A 259 -8.32 -1.03 22.50
CA VAL A 259 -8.81 0.34 22.33
C VAL A 259 -7.98 1.28 23.20
N GLN A 260 -7.42 2.34 22.60
CA GLN A 260 -6.71 3.37 23.30
C GLN A 260 -7.69 4.25 24.12
N THR A 261 -7.44 4.42 25.41
CA THR A 261 -8.32 5.14 26.35
C THR A 261 -7.67 6.40 26.94
N GLU A 262 -6.40 6.63 26.63
CA GLU A 262 -5.66 7.79 27.11
C GLU A 262 -4.68 8.28 26.05
N ALA A 263 -4.43 9.58 26.01
CA ALA A 263 -3.46 10.18 25.10
C ALA A 263 -2.05 9.64 25.37
N ARG A 264 -1.32 9.33 24.31
CA ARG A 264 0.10 8.94 24.38
C ARG A 264 0.96 10.07 23.88
N ARG A 265 2.14 10.26 24.51
CA ARG A 265 3.08 11.29 24.11
C ARG A 265 4.51 10.79 24.24
N LEU A 266 5.30 11.01 23.20
CA LEU A 266 6.73 10.72 23.14
C LEU A 266 7.47 11.96 22.63
N GLU A 267 8.54 12.35 23.31
CA GLU A 267 9.42 13.43 22.88
C GLU A 267 10.84 12.90 22.73
N VAL A 268 11.42 13.11 21.57
CA VAL A 268 12.79 12.69 21.27
C VAL A 268 13.57 13.85 20.67
N GLU A 269 14.87 13.88 20.93
CA GLU A 269 15.80 14.85 20.32
C GLU A 269 16.70 14.14 19.34
N ARG A 270 16.86 14.71 18.13
CA ARG A 270 17.68 14.17 17.06
C ARG A 270 18.37 15.29 16.29
N ASP A 271 19.49 14.94 15.66
CA ASP A 271 20.18 15.85 14.73
C ASP A 271 19.43 15.89 13.38
N VAL A 272 18.45 16.76 13.29
CA VAL A 272 17.58 16.92 12.11
C VAL A 272 17.39 18.40 11.79
N PRO A 273 17.05 18.73 10.52
CA PRO A 273 16.93 20.12 10.07
C PRO A 273 15.82 20.93 10.74
N ALA A 274 14.73 20.30 11.16
CA ALA A 274 13.58 21.00 11.76
C ALA A 274 12.82 20.07 12.72
N THR A 275 12.26 20.66 13.78
CA THR A 275 11.34 19.96 14.67
C THR A 275 10.10 19.52 13.89
N THR A 276 9.72 18.27 14.06
CA THR A 276 8.53 17.69 13.43
C THR A 276 7.57 17.22 14.51
N ILE A 277 6.30 17.57 14.35
CA ILE A 277 5.20 17.04 15.15
C ILE A 277 4.47 15.97 14.33
N VAL A 278 4.19 14.85 14.98
CA VAL A 278 3.38 13.77 14.40
C VAL A 278 2.26 13.45 15.37
N ILE A 279 1.01 13.41 14.87
CA ILE A 279 -0.15 13.02 15.67
C ILE A 279 -0.85 11.89 14.94
N ALA A 280 -0.96 10.74 15.60
CA ALA A 280 -1.65 9.57 15.05
C ALA A 280 -2.88 9.22 15.88
N PHE A 281 -3.85 8.58 15.21
CA PHE A 281 -5.10 8.12 15.78
C PHE A 281 -5.40 6.73 15.26
N HIS A 282 -5.82 5.80 16.11
CA HIS A 282 -6.35 4.52 15.65
C HIS A 282 -7.63 4.74 14.85
N MET A 283 -7.78 3.98 13.77
CA MET A 283 -8.98 3.97 12.93
C MET A 283 -9.35 2.54 12.52
N GLY A 284 -10.49 2.38 11.86
CA GLY A 284 -10.96 1.07 11.41
C GLY A 284 -10.08 0.43 10.33
N ASP A 285 -10.36 -0.86 10.09
CA ASP A 285 -9.67 -1.69 9.10
C ASP A 285 -10.02 -1.34 7.65
N ARG A 286 -9.31 -1.97 6.69
CA ARG A 286 -9.44 -1.75 5.24
C ARG A 286 -10.87 -1.92 4.69
N LEU A 287 -11.64 -2.84 5.22
CA LEU A 287 -13.01 -3.10 4.75
C LEU A 287 -14.07 -2.27 5.48
N SER A 288 -13.69 -1.58 6.54
CA SER A 288 -14.58 -0.70 7.28
C SER A 288 -14.86 0.61 6.53
N LYS A 289 -15.99 1.23 6.83
CA LYS A 289 -16.29 2.57 6.31
C LYS A 289 -15.31 3.64 6.80
N ASP A 290 -14.66 3.41 7.94
CA ASP A 290 -13.66 4.29 8.52
C ASP A 290 -12.44 4.46 7.64
N PHE A 291 -12.05 3.43 6.91
CA PHE A 291 -10.97 3.52 5.92
C PHE A 291 -11.27 4.61 4.89
N TYR A 292 -12.43 4.56 4.24
CA TYR A 292 -12.82 5.53 3.21
C TYR A 292 -13.02 6.94 3.77
N LEU A 293 -13.57 7.04 4.98
CA LEU A 293 -13.74 8.32 5.66
C LEU A 293 -12.40 8.91 6.10
N GLY A 294 -11.48 8.09 6.57
CA GLY A 294 -10.12 8.50 6.92
C GLY A 294 -9.35 8.97 5.70
N ASP A 295 -9.39 8.20 4.61
CA ASP A 295 -8.66 8.52 3.39
C ASP A 295 -9.14 9.85 2.77
N ILE A 296 -10.45 10.02 2.57
CA ILE A 296 -10.99 11.27 2.03
C ILE A 296 -10.74 12.46 2.98
N THR A 297 -10.72 12.23 4.30
CA THR A 297 -10.40 13.27 5.29
C THR A 297 -8.94 13.67 5.20
N SER A 298 -8.03 12.73 4.97
CA SER A 298 -6.62 13.02 4.77
C SER A 298 -6.38 13.91 3.55
N ASP A 299 -7.08 13.64 2.45
CA ASP A 299 -7.04 14.46 1.24
C ASP A 299 -7.68 15.85 1.43
N LEU A 300 -8.77 15.97 2.19
CA LEU A 300 -9.35 17.27 2.57
C LEU A 300 -8.34 18.12 3.37
N LEU A 301 -7.62 17.48 4.29
CA LEU A 301 -6.64 18.16 5.14
C LEU A 301 -5.36 18.52 4.40
N ALA A 302 -4.76 17.59 3.64
CA ALA A 302 -3.41 17.74 3.10
C ALA A 302 -3.24 17.31 1.63
N GLY A 303 -4.32 17.08 0.90
CA GLY A 303 -4.27 16.54 -0.48
C GLY A 303 -3.78 17.51 -1.57
N GLY A 304 -2.81 18.39 -1.25
CA GLY A 304 -2.15 19.35 -2.15
C GLY A 304 -2.25 20.81 -1.70
N ASP A 305 -1.73 21.73 -2.52
CA ASP A 305 -1.56 23.16 -2.18
C ASP A 305 -2.89 23.93 -1.95
N SER A 306 -4.02 23.36 -2.31
CA SER A 306 -5.36 23.91 -2.04
C SER A 306 -6.10 23.17 -0.92
N ALA A 307 -5.40 22.34 -0.16
CA ALA A 307 -5.93 21.63 1.00
C ALA A 307 -5.88 22.53 2.26
N ARG A 308 -6.72 22.22 3.25
CA ARG A 308 -6.93 23.05 4.45
C ARG A 308 -5.67 23.37 5.21
N LEU A 309 -4.88 22.34 5.54
CA LEU A 309 -3.67 22.54 6.33
C LEU A 309 -2.66 23.42 5.61
N TYR A 310 -2.53 23.26 4.30
CA TYR A 310 -1.63 24.11 3.51
C TYR A 310 -2.12 25.57 3.48
N GLU A 311 -3.41 25.79 3.15
CA GLU A 311 -3.96 27.15 3.07
C GLU A 311 -4.00 27.84 4.44
N HIS A 312 -4.38 27.15 5.51
CA HIS A 312 -4.56 27.75 6.82
C HIS A 312 -3.26 27.83 7.63
N LEU A 313 -2.46 26.73 7.64
CA LEU A 313 -1.32 26.63 8.55
C LEU A 313 0.00 27.03 7.91
N ILE A 314 0.18 26.84 6.60
CA ILE A 314 1.37 27.28 5.87
C ILE A 314 1.19 28.70 5.36
N LYS A 315 0.22 28.94 4.47
CA LYS A 315 0.02 30.28 3.87
C LYS A 315 -0.58 31.28 4.85
N GLY A 316 -1.61 30.87 5.60
CA GLY A 316 -2.36 31.77 6.47
C GLY A 316 -1.59 32.16 7.75
N LYS A 317 -1.22 31.17 8.54
CA LYS A 317 -0.59 31.37 9.86
C LYS A 317 0.94 31.32 9.85
N SER A 318 1.56 30.78 8.80
CA SER A 318 3.01 30.58 8.68
C SER A 318 3.61 29.83 9.89
N LEU A 319 2.99 28.72 10.29
CA LEU A 319 3.43 27.88 11.41
C LEU A 319 4.32 26.73 10.98
N PHE A 320 4.12 26.21 9.78
CA PHE A 320 4.80 25.02 9.29
C PHE A 320 5.53 25.29 7.98
N ALA A 321 6.66 24.62 7.79
CA ALA A 321 7.37 24.54 6.52
C ALA A 321 6.69 23.53 5.56
N SER A 322 6.18 22.43 6.14
CA SER A 322 5.41 21.43 5.42
C SER A 322 4.39 20.77 6.34
N VAL A 323 3.27 20.33 5.75
CA VAL A 323 2.24 19.53 6.44
C VAL A 323 1.82 18.38 5.56
N ASN A 324 1.46 17.24 6.17
CA ASN A 324 0.89 16.11 5.50
C ASN A 324 -0.15 15.43 6.40
N ALA A 325 -1.12 14.74 5.81
CA ALA A 325 -2.04 13.86 6.48
C ALA A 325 -2.29 12.63 5.58
N TYR A 326 -2.28 11.44 6.18
CA TYR A 326 -2.46 10.19 5.45
C TYR A 326 -3.01 9.11 6.39
N ILE A 327 -3.48 8.00 5.81
CA ILE A 327 -3.85 6.79 6.54
C ILE A 327 -2.82 5.69 6.29
N SER A 328 -2.64 4.78 7.23
CA SER A 328 -1.72 3.65 7.05
C SER A 328 -2.23 2.62 6.05
N GLY A 329 -3.51 2.59 5.74
CA GLY A 329 -4.08 1.74 4.67
C GLY A 329 -3.94 0.23 4.84
N ASP A 330 -3.65 -0.25 6.05
CA ASP A 330 -3.40 -1.66 6.37
C ASP A 330 -4.70 -2.49 6.37
N VAL A 331 -4.58 -3.81 6.22
CA VAL A 331 -5.75 -4.72 6.16
C VAL A 331 -6.50 -4.75 7.51
N ASP A 332 -5.77 -4.85 8.61
CA ASP A 332 -6.33 -4.72 9.96
C ASP A 332 -6.45 -3.25 10.38
N GLU A 333 -6.86 -2.98 11.62
CA GLU A 333 -7.04 -1.64 12.15
C GLU A 333 -5.80 -0.78 11.95
N GLY A 334 -5.94 0.28 11.15
CA GLY A 334 -4.87 1.19 10.75
C GLY A 334 -4.80 2.44 11.64
N MET A 335 -4.05 3.41 11.16
CA MET A 335 -3.95 4.72 11.81
C MET A 335 -4.12 5.86 10.83
N PHE A 336 -4.75 6.95 11.28
CA PHE A 336 -4.71 8.25 10.63
C PHE A 336 -3.53 9.02 11.18
N VAL A 337 -2.71 9.59 10.33
CA VAL A 337 -1.48 10.29 10.72
C VAL A 337 -1.47 11.70 10.17
N PHE A 338 -1.22 12.67 11.04
CA PHE A 338 -0.83 14.02 10.69
C PHE A 338 0.68 14.20 10.94
N THR A 339 1.38 14.87 10.02
CA THR A 339 2.79 15.28 10.21
C THR A 339 2.97 16.74 9.84
N GLY A 340 3.77 17.48 10.60
CA GLY A 340 4.09 18.87 10.29
C GLY A 340 5.51 19.24 10.72
N GLN A 341 6.31 19.77 9.80
CA GLN A 341 7.60 20.37 10.12
C GLN A 341 7.40 21.83 10.53
N LEU A 342 7.86 22.18 11.72
CA LEU A 342 7.69 23.51 12.28
C LEU A 342 8.65 24.51 11.65
N LEU A 343 8.19 25.76 11.49
CA LEU A 343 9.12 26.88 11.26
C LEU A 343 9.90 27.19 12.56
N PRO A 344 11.12 27.73 12.46
CA PRO A 344 11.96 28.01 13.65
C PRO A 344 11.32 28.96 14.67
N THR A 345 10.33 29.73 14.25
CA THR A 345 9.62 30.70 15.11
C THR A 345 8.37 30.11 15.75
N THR A 346 7.98 28.87 15.41
CA THR A 346 6.76 28.25 15.89
C THR A 346 7.04 27.36 17.10
N SER A 347 6.29 27.54 18.17
CA SER A 347 6.32 26.61 19.31
C SER A 347 5.52 25.34 19.04
N GLU A 348 5.91 24.24 19.67
CA GLU A 348 5.22 22.94 19.57
C GLU A 348 3.76 23.06 20.02
N GLN A 349 3.51 23.81 21.09
CA GLN A 349 2.16 24.04 21.62
C GLN A 349 1.28 24.83 20.65
N GLU A 350 1.84 25.83 19.97
CA GLU A 350 1.09 26.59 18.95
C GLU A 350 0.76 25.74 17.74
N ALA A 351 1.73 24.92 17.29
CA ALA A 351 1.54 24.01 16.19
C ALA A 351 0.45 22.95 16.48
N GLU A 352 0.53 22.32 17.65
CA GLU A 352 -0.46 21.33 18.10
C GLU A 352 -1.85 21.95 18.25
N ALA A 353 -1.95 23.12 18.88
CA ALA A 353 -3.23 23.83 19.01
C ALA A 353 -3.83 24.22 17.66
N ALA A 354 -3.00 24.61 16.69
CA ALA A 354 -3.45 24.96 15.35
C ALA A 354 -4.01 23.74 14.61
N PHE A 355 -3.38 22.55 14.73
CA PHE A 355 -3.90 21.31 14.20
C PHE A 355 -5.27 20.97 14.81
N TRP A 356 -5.40 21.01 16.14
CA TRP A 356 -6.67 20.73 16.82
C TRP A 356 -7.79 21.71 16.43
N GLN A 357 -7.46 22.95 16.09
CA GLN A 357 -8.44 23.91 15.54
C GLN A 357 -8.99 23.44 14.19
N GLU A 358 -8.14 22.93 13.29
CA GLU A 358 -8.58 22.38 12.00
C GLU A 358 -9.48 21.14 12.17
N ILE A 359 -9.14 20.28 13.13
CA ILE A 359 -9.99 19.13 13.49
C ILE A 359 -11.36 19.59 14.01
N ALA A 360 -11.42 20.62 14.84
CA ALA A 360 -12.68 21.17 15.34
C ALA A 360 -13.59 21.69 14.21
N LEU A 361 -13.03 22.29 13.15
CA LEU A 361 -13.78 22.70 11.96
C LEU A 361 -14.39 21.51 11.23
N LEU A 362 -13.63 20.40 11.09
CA LEU A 362 -14.17 19.15 10.50
C LEU A 362 -15.30 18.56 11.35
N GLN A 363 -15.12 18.53 12.67
CA GLN A 363 -16.14 18.04 13.61
C GLN A 363 -17.40 18.90 13.60
N GLY A 364 -17.27 20.20 13.30
CA GLY A 364 -18.37 21.14 13.06
C GLY A 364 -19.06 20.98 11.70
N ALA A 365 -18.63 20.03 10.85
CA ALA A 365 -19.07 19.85 9.47
C ALA A 365 -18.86 21.11 8.59
N GLU A 366 -17.87 21.93 8.93
CA GLU A 366 -17.49 23.12 8.17
C GLU A 366 -16.68 22.72 6.92
N ILE A 367 -17.30 21.94 6.04
CA ILE A 367 -16.75 21.45 4.77
C ILE A 367 -17.62 22.02 3.65
N SER A 368 -17.03 22.74 2.70
CA SER A 368 -17.75 23.22 1.53
C SER A 368 -18.02 22.09 0.53
N ASP A 369 -19.08 22.24 -0.28
CA ASP A 369 -19.36 21.28 -1.38
C ASP A 369 -18.19 21.20 -2.36
N TYR A 370 -17.55 22.34 -2.62
CA TYR A 370 -16.40 22.40 -3.52
C TYR A 370 -15.22 21.58 -3.02
N GLU A 371 -14.86 21.65 -1.73
CA GLU A 371 -13.77 20.86 -1.15
C GLU A 371 -14.04 19.37 -1.24
N LEU A 372 -15.24 18.95 -0.86
CA LEU A 372 -15.62 17.54 -0.90
C LEU A 372 -15.63 16.98 -2.33
N GLU A 373 -16.24 17.71 -3.27
CA GLU A 373 -16.27 17.29 -4.67
C GLU A 373 -14.86 17.28 -5.31
N LYS A 374 -14.00 18.22 -4.93
CA LYS A 374 -12.61 18.26 -5.38
C LYS A 374 -11.85 16.98 -5.02
N VAL A 375 -11.94 16.53 -3.76
CA VAL A 375 -11.22 15.32 -3.32
C VAL A 375 -11.81 14.04 -3.89
N LYS A 376 -13.15 13.96 -4.03
CA LYS A 376 -13.82 12.86 -4.72
C LYS A 376 -13.38 12.76 -6.19
N ASN A 377 -13.35 13.89 -6.90
CA ASN A 377 -12.88 13.94 -8.29
C ASN A 377 -11.41 13.55 -8.41
N LYS A 378 -10.57 13.94 -7.45
CA LYS A 378 -9.16 13.55 -7.41
C LYS A 378 -9.01 12.04 -7.27
N PHE A 379 -9.74 11.44 -6.32
CA PHE A 379 -9.73 9.99 -6.12
C PHE A 379 -10.15 9.24 -7.39
N GLU A 380 -11.31 9.61 -7.96
CA GLU A 380 -11.81 8.98 -9.19
C GLU A 380 -10.82 9.11 -10.35
N ALA A 381 -10.26 10.31 -10.56
CA ALA A 381 -9.29 10.53 -11.62
C ALA A 381 -8.02 9.66 -11.42
N ASN A 382 -7.48 9.62 -10.20
CA ASN A 382 -6.30 8.80 -9.89
C ASN A 382 -6.56 7.31 -10.12
N THR A 383 -7.71 6.80 -9.70
CA THR A 383 -8.12 5.41 -9.91
C THR A 383 -8.21 5.10 -11.40
N LEU A 384 -8.97 5.90 -12.17
CA LEU A 384 -9.14 5.69 -13.61
C LEU A 384 -7.81 5.77 -14.39
N PHE A 385 -6.94 6.72 -14.05
CA PHE A 385 -5.61 6.81 -14.66
C PHE A 385 -4.70 5.65 -14.24
N GLY A 386 -4.78 5.22 -12.99
CA GLY A 386 -4.04 4.04 -12.50
C GLY A 386 -4.41 2.78 -13.28
N GLU A 387 -5.69 2.61 -13.58
CA GLU A 387 -6.21 1.46 -14.33
C GLU A 387 -5.84 1.42 -15.82
N LEU A 388 -5.21 2.45 -16.37
CA LEU A 388 -4.63 2.38 -17.73
C LEU A 388 -3.38 1.49 -17.79
N ASN A 389 -2.75 1.23 -16.67
CA ASN A 389 -1.55 0.40 -16.58
C ASN A 389 -1.91 -1.05 -16.27
N VAL A 390 -1.48 -2.00 -17.13
CA VAL A 390 -1.73 -3.43 -16.95
C VAL A 390 -1.14 -4.00 -15.66
N MET A 391 -0.01 -3.45 -15.20
CA MET A 391 0.60 -3.83 -13.92
C MET A 391 -0.29 -3.45 -12.74
N ASN A 392 -0.79 -2.21 -12.70
CA ASN A 392 -1.70 -1.79 -11.64
C ASN A 392 -2.98 -2.64 -11.60
N LYS A 393 -3.53 -3.01 -12.78
CA LYS A 393 -4.68 -3.91 -12.84
C LYS A 393 -4.36 -5.27 -12.24
N ALA A 394 -3.22 -5.88 -12.60
CA ALA A 394 -2.82 -7.18 -12.06
C ALA A 394 -2.64 -7.10 -10.53
N MET A 395 -1.92 -6.10 -10.03
CA MET A 395 -1.69 -5.90 -8.60
C MET A 395 -3.00 -5.65 -7.85
N ASN A 396 -3.88 -4.79 -8.35
CA ASN A 396 -5.18 -4.50 -7.73
C ASN A 396 -6.07 -5.76 -7.68
N LEU A 397 -6.12 -6.56 -8.75
CA LEU A 397 -6.86 -7.84 -8.76
C LEU A 397 -6.34 -8.80 -7.68
N GLY A 398 -5.01 -8.92 -7.53
CA GLY A 398 -4.39 -9.68 -6.45
C GLY A 398 -4.79 -9.16 -5.08
N TYR A 399 -4.66 -7.87 -4.86
CA TYR A 399 -4.96 -7.20 -3.60
C TYR A 399 -6.44 -7.34 -3.19
N TYR A 400 -7.39 -7.01 -4.08
CA TYR A 400 -8.84 -7.14 -3.76
C TYR A 400 -9.26 -8.59 -3.53
N SER A 401 -8.62 -9.54 -4.20
CA SER A 401 -8.80 -10.97 -3.91
C SER A 401 -8.26 -11.35 -2.54
N MET A 402 -7.09 -10.82 -2.14
CA MET A 402 -6.48 -11.08 -0.84
C MET A 402 -7.35 -10.58 0.32
N ILE A 403 -7.93 -9.39 0.21
CA ILE A 403 -8.82 -8.85 1.26
C ILE A 403 -10.22 -9.49 1.24
N GLY A 404 -10.51 -10.41 0.31
CA GLY A 404 -11.74 -11.19 0.27
C GLY A 404 -12.93 -10.51 -0.41
N ASP A 405 -12.74 -9.37 -1.07
CA ASP A 405 -13.79 -8.67 -1.84
C ASP A 405 -13.27 -8.23 -3.22
N LEU A 406 -12.99 -9.21 -4.09
CA LEU A 406 -12.53 -8.93 -5.46
C LEU A 406 -13.48 -8.02 -6.26
N PRO A 407 -14.84 -8.11 -6.17
CA PRO A 407 -15.75 -7.17 -6.82
C PRO A 407 -15.60 -5.71 -6.38
N LEU A 408 -14.97 -5.45 -5.23
CA LEU A 408 -14.75 -4.09 -4.72
C LEU A 408 -13.92 -3.23 -5.68
N ILE A 409 -13.02 -3.84 -6.47
CA ILE A 409 -12.24 -3.16 -7.52
C ILE A 409 -13.11 -2.29 -8.46
N ASN A 410 -14.35 -2.71 -8.72
CA ASN A 410 -15.29 -2.00 -9.58
C ASN A 410 -16.34 -1.16 -8.84
N ARG A 411 -16.32 -1.16 -7.50
CA ARG A 411 -17.33 -0.45 -6.67
C ARG A 411 -16.74 0.64 -5.80
N GLU A 412 -15.43 0.68 -5.68
CA GLU A 412 -14.77 1.57 -4.73
C GLU A 412 -14.99 3.05 -5.03
N ILE A 413 -15.00 3.44 -6.32
CA ILE A 413 -15.34 4.80 -6.76
C ILE A 413 -16.74 5.20 -6.25
N ASP A 414 -17.73 4.30 -6.34
CA ASP A 414 -19.10 4.58 -5.88
C ASP A 414 -19.16 4.78 -4.36
N ILE A 415 -18.35 4.03 -3.61
CA ILE A 415 -18.24 4.22 -2.16
C ILE A 415 -17.74 5.63 -1.85
N TYR A 416 -16.63 6.07 -2.45
CA TYR A 416 -16.10 7.42 -2.25
C TYR A 416 -17.12 8.49 -2.69
N ARG A 417 -17.80 8.30 -3.82
CA ARG A 417 -18.83 9.22 -4.30
C ARG A 417 -20.01 9.34 -3.33
N SER A 418 -20.35 8.28 -2.61
CA SER A 418 -21.46 8.26 -1.65
C SER A 418 -21.17 9.00 -0.34
N LEU A 419 -19.91 9.26 0.01
CA LEU A 419 -19.53 9.87 1.27
C LEU A 419 -20.06 11.29 1.41
N SER A 420 -20.57 11.63 2.59
CA SER A 420 -21.16 12.93 2.91
C SER A 420 -20.36 13.71 3.95
N LYS A 421 -20.57 15.03 4.00
CA LYS A 421 -19.96 15.91 5.00
C LYS A 421 -20.31 15.52 6.44
N SER A 422 -21.56 15.09 6.66
CA SER A 422 -22.02 14.64 7.98
C SER A 422 -21.28 13.39 8.44
N GLU A 423 -21.06 12.43 7.54
CA GLU A 423 -20.31 11.21 7.86
C GLU A 423 -18.81 11.50 8.16
N ILE A 424 -18.22 12.45 7.43
CA ILE A 424 -16.85 12.92 7.73
C ILE A 424 -16.80 13.60 9.09
N ALA A 425 -17.79 14.43 9.43
CA ALA A 425 -17.86 15.08 10.73
C ALA A 425 -18.05 14.07 11.86
N ASP A 426 -18.91 13.07 11.69
CA ASP A 426 -19.15 12.03 12.69
C ASP A 426 -17.94 11.10 12.86
N PHE A 427 -17.24 10.75 11.77
CA PHE A 427 -15.95 10.08 11.81
C PHE A 427 -14.93 10.91 12.59
N SER A 428 -14.79 12.20 12.27
CA SER A 428 -13.85 13.09 12.93
C SER A 428 -14.10 13.23 14.44
N LYS A 429 -15.38 13.27 14.88
CA LYS A 429 -15.75 13.30 16.31
C LYS A 429 -15.38 12.02 17.03
N ARG A 430 -15.47 10.88 16.36
CA ARG A 430 -15.21 9.57 16.95
C ARG A 430 -13.73 9.22 16.96
N VAL A 431 -13.01 9.52 15.90
CA VAL A 431 -11.62 9.12 15.72
C VAL A 431 -10.65 10.17 16.28
N PHE A 432 -10.87 11.46 15.99
CA PHE A 432 -9.95 12.52 16.41
C PHE A 432 -10.31 13.03 17.80
N THR A 433 -10.11 12.19 18.81
CA THR A 433 -10.27 12.56 20.23
C THR A 433 -8.90 12.64 20.91
N GLN A 434 -8.85 13.34 22.04
CA GLN A 434 -7.60 13.43 22.82
C GLN A 434 -7.18 12.05 23.32
N GLU A 435 -8.12 11.23 23.77
CA GLU A 435 -7.86 9.89 24.32
C GLU A 435 -7.29 8.95 23.25
N ASN A 436 -7.73 9.09 21.99
CA ASN A 436 -7.25 8.28 20.85
C ASN A 436 -5.97 8.85 20.22
N SER A 437 -5.44 9.98 20.71
CA SER A 437 -4.27 10.61 20.11
C SER A 437 -2.95 10.01 20.62
N SER A 438 -2.00 9.87 19.71
CA SER A 438 -0.61 9.52 19.97
C SER A 438 0.28 10.60 19.35
N THR A 439 0.91 11.45 20.17
CA THR A 439 1.69 12.59 19.72
C THR A 439 3.19 12.32 19.88
N LEU A 440 3.93 12.38 18.78
CA LEU A 440 5.39 12.31 18.75
C LEU A 440 5.94 13.71 18.45
N ILE A 441 6.73 14.25 19.35
CA ILE A 441 7.55 15.43 19.12
C ILE A 441 8.97 15.00 18.79
N TYR A 442 9.34 15.18 17.54
CA TYR A 442 10.67 14.84 17.02
C TYR A 442 11.48 16.13 16.91
N ARG A 443 12.19 16.47 17.99
CA ARG A 443 12.82 17.79 18.21
C ARG A 443 14.19 17.84 17.55
N ALA A 444 14.44 18.93 16.83
CA ALA A 444 15.76 19.24 16.29
C ALA A 444 16.72 19.69 17.41
N THR A 445 17.91 19.12 17.45
CA THR A 445 18.96 19.49 18.42
C THR A 445 19.80 20.71 18.01
N LYS A 446 19.48 21.41 16.95
CA LYS A 446 20.12 22.54 16.25
C LYS A 446 21.05 22.18 15.15
#